data_e937b9278cd7538d597c2ba8a47473b3
#
_entry.id   e937b9278cd7538d597c2ba8a47473b3
#
_cell.length_a   1.000
_cell.length_b   1.000
_cell.length_c   1.000
_cell.angle_alpha   90.00
_cell.angle_beta   90.00
_cell.angle_gamma   90.00
#
_symmetry.space_group_name_H-M   'P 1'
#
loop_
_entity.id
_entity.type
_entity.pdbx_description
1 polymer ?
#
loop_
_entity_poly.entity_id
_entity_poly.type
_entity_poly.pdbx_seq_one_letter_code
_entity_poly.pdbx_strand_id
1 'polypeptide(L)' 'MRDQVLWRKEGRIADLLAERLDIDTERALDILYNSRTYAQLENPDSGLQLQSDEYILTDVLREMED' A
#
# COMPACT_ATOMS: atom_id res chain seq x y z
N MET A 1 10.35 15.60 8.71
CA MET A 1 9.62 14.36 8.97
C MET A 1 9.41 13.55 7.74
N ARG A 2 10.37 12.72 7.48
CA ARG A 2 10.32 11.83 6.32
C ARG A 2 9.13 10.88 6.36
N ASP A 3 8.65 10.57 7.56
CA ASP A 3 7.54 9.65 7.73
C ASP A 3 6.24 10.19 7.15
N GLN A 4 6.11 11.51 7.03
CA GLN A 4 4.91 12.12 6.47
C GLN A 4 4.75 11.79 4.99
N VAL A 5 5.85 11.73 4.26
CA VAL A 5 5.80 11.42 2.82
C VAL A 5 5.32 9.98 2.62
N LEU A 6 5.88 9.05 3.38
CA LEU A 6 5.48 7.65 3.29
C LEU A 6 4.02 7.47 3.73
N TRP A 7 3.63 8.19 4.77
CA TRP A 7 2.27 8.13 5.30
C TRP A 7 1.24 8.57 4.26
N ARG A 8 1.55 9.64 3.54
CA ARG A 8 0.66 10.13 2.48
C ARG A 8 0.57 9.13 1.34
N LYS A 9 1.69 8.51 1.01
CA LYS A 9 1.73 7.49 -0.02
C LYS A 9 0.87 6.28 0.37
N GLU A 10 0.98 5.86 1.61
CA GLU A 10 0.16 4.77 2.13
C GLU A 10 -1.32 5.10 2.06
N GLY A 11 -1.68 6.33 2.41
CA GLY A 11 -3.06 6.80 2.32
C GLY A 11 -3.60 6.76 0.90
N ARG A 12 -2.80 7.21 -0.06
CA ARG A 12 -3.20 7.18 -1.46
C ARG A 12 -3.39 5.75 -1.96
N ILE A 13 -2.49 4.86 -1.57
CA ILE A 13 -2.58 3.46 -1.97
C ILE A 13 -3.83 2.83 -1.36
N ALA A 14 -4.11 3.14 -0.10
CA ALA A 14 -5.30 2.63 0.58
C ALA A 14 -6.58 3.12 -0.11
N ASP A 15 -6.60 4.39 -0.52
CA ASP A 15 -7.77 4.93 -1.24
C ASP A 15 -7.98 4.20 -2.57
N LEU A 16 -6.90 3.96 -3.31
CA LEU A 16 -6.99 3.23 -4.57
C LEU A 16 -7.44 1.79 -4.35
N LEU A 17 -6.94 1.18 -3.29
CA LEU A 17 -7.33 -0.18 -2.95
C LEU A 17 -8.81 -0.25 -2.56
N ALA A 18 -9.26 0.73 -1.81
CA ALA A 18 -10.67 0.81 -1.42
C ALA A 18 -11.59 0.90 -2.64
N GLU A 19 -11.22 1.72 -3.61
CA GLU A 19 -11.98 1.85 -4.86
C GLU A 19 -11.98 0.54 -5.64
N ARG A 20 -10.81 -0.07 -5.74
CA ARG A 20 -10.64 -1.28 -6.54
C ARG A 20 -11.45 -2.46 -5.97
N LEU A 21 -11.52 -2.55 -4.65
CA LEU A 21 -12.22 -3.63 -3.96
C LEU A 21 -13.64 -3.28 -3.54
N ASP A 22 -14.04 -2.04 -3.74
CA ASP A 22 -15.35 -1.52 -3.34
C ASP A 22 -15.58 -1.70 -1.83
N ILE A 23 -14.59 -1.27 -1.06
CA ILE A 23 -14.63 -1.30 0.41
C ILE A 23 -14.26 0.08 0.94
N ASP A 24 -14.45 0.31 2.23
CA ASP A 24 -14.08 1.60 2.81
C ASP A 24 -12.57 1.69 3.02
N THR A 25 -12.09 2.92 3.22
CA THR A 25 -10.66 3.19 3.35
C THR A 25 -10.06 2.55 4.60
N GLU A 26 -10.82 2.50 5.69
CA GLU A 26 -10.33 1.87 6.92
C GLU A 26 -10.02 0.40 6.68
N ARG A 27 -10.90 -0.29 5.98
CA ARG A 27 -10.71 -1.69 5.67
C ARG A 27 -9.53 -1.88 4.74
N ALA A 28 -9.39 -0.98 3.77
CA ALA A 28 -8.27 -1.01 2.84
C ALA A 28 -6.96 -0.81 3.56
N LEU A 29 -6.91 0.11 4.52
CA LEU A 29 -5.71 0.32 5.34
C LEU A 29 -5.34 -0.94 6.10
N ASP A 30 -6.34 -1.62 6.65
CA ASP A 30 -6.13 -2.84 7.40
C ASP A 30 -5.51 -3.93 6.50
N ILE A 31 -6.03 -4.07 5.30
CA ILE A 31 -5.49 -5.00 4.32
C ILE A 31 -4.05 -4.65 3.97
N LEU A 32 -3.80 -3.37 3.71
CA LEU A 32 -2.46 -2.89 3.36
C LEU A 32 -1.47 -3.17 4.48
N TYR A 33 -1.83 -2.83 5.71
CA TYR A 33 -0.92 -2.97 6.85
C TYR A 33 -0.59 -4.43 7.15
N ASN A 34 -1.44 -5.35 6.76
CA ASN A 34 -1.21 -6.77 6.97
C ASN A 34 -0.56 -7.46 5.78
N SER A 35 -0.26 -6.72 4.72
CA SER A 35 0.33 -7.30 3.51
C SER A 35 1.85 -7.39 3.63
N ARG A 36 2.43 -8.32 2.89
CA ARG A 36 3.88 -8.42 2.78
C ARG A 36 4.44 -7.21 2.03
N THR A 37 3.65 -6.68 1.12
CA THR A 37 4.03 -5.48 0.36
C THR A 37 4.26 -4.31 1.30
N TYR A 38 3.45 -4.17 2.34
CA TYR A 38 3.62 -3.11 3.32
C TYR A 38 4.96 -3.24 4.06
N ALA A 39 5.32 -4.45 4.45
CA ALA A 39 6.58 -4.69 5.12
C ALA A 39 7.76 -4.25 4.24
N GLN A 40 7.69 -4.52 2.94
CA GLN A 40 8.71 -4.08 1.99
C GLN A 40 8.68 -2.57 1.79
N LEU A 41 7.50 -1.99 1.80
CA LEU A 41 7.35 -0.55 1.65
C LEU A 41 8.05 0.21 2.78
N GLU A 42 8.02 -0.33 3.98
CA GLU A 42 8.67 0.27 5.13
C GLU A 42 10.16 0.00 5.19
N ASN A 43 10.64 -0.95 4.40
CA ASN A 43 12.06 -1.28 4.35
C ASN A 43 12.77 -0.41 3.33
N PRO A 44 13.64 0.52 3.76
CA PRO A 44 14.31 1.43 2.83
C PRO A 44 15.19 0.71 1.81
N ASP A 45 15.66 -0.48 2.13
CA ASP A 45 16.53 -1.24 1.22
C ASP A 45 15.76 -1.87 0.07
N SER A 46 14.44 -2.00 0.20
CA SER A 46 13.64 -2.61 -0.86
C SER A 46 13.46 -1.69 -2.07
N GLY A 47 13.53 -0.39 -1.86
CA GLY A 47 13.27 0.60 -2.90
C GLY A 47 11.81 0.70 -3.31
N LEU A 48 10.93 -0.03 -2.66
CA LEU A 48 9.52 -0.07 -3.05
C LEU A 48 8.84 1.28 -2.91
N GLN A 49 9.26 2.06 -1.92
CA GLN A 49 8.70 3.40 -1.69
C GLN A 49 8.98 4.36 -2.86
N LEU A 50 9.92 4.00 -3.74
CA LEU A 50 10.25 4.78 -4.92
C LEU A 50 9.40 4.39 -6.13
N GLN A 51 8.65 3.30 -6.02
CA GLN A 51 7.78 2.85 -7.09
C GLN A 51 6.47 3.62 -7.07
N SER A 52 5.76 3.57 -8.20
CA SER A 52 4.48 4.28 -8.30
C SER A 52 3.43 3.63 -7.39
N ASP A 53 2.41 4.42 -7.05
CA ASP A 53 1.30 3.93 -6.23
C ASP A 53 0.61 2.74 -6.92
N GLU A 54 0.48 2.81 -8.25
CA GLU A 54 -0.13 1.74 -9.03
C GLU A 54 0.65 0.43 -8.94
N TYR A 55 1.97 0.55 -8.97
CA TYR A 55 2.84 -0.62 -8.85
C TYR A 55 2.62 -1.32 -7.51
N ILE A 56 2.62 -0.52 -6.45
CA ILE A 56 2.44 -1.05 -5.09
C ILE A 56 1.05 -1.65 -4.92
N LEU A 57 0.05 -0.96 -5.46
CA LEU A 57 -1.34 -1.45 -5.43
C LEU A 57 -1.44 -2.81 -6.10
N THR A 58 -0.80 -2.96 -7.25
CA THR A 58 -0.81 -4.23 -7.98
C THR A 58 -0.20 -5.35 -7.15
N ASP A 59 0.89 -5.06 -6.44
CA ASP A 59 1.54 -6.05 -5.58
C ASP A 59 0.61 -6.51 -4.46
N VAL A 60 -0.09 -5.56 -3.83
CA VAL A 60 -1.04 -5.89 -2.77
C VAL A 60 -2.16 -6.78 -3.31
N LEU A 61 -2.69 -6.41 -4.47
CA LEU A 61 -3.78 -7.19 -5.09
C LEU A 61 -3.34 -8.60 -5.45
N ARG A 62 -2.10 -8.75 -5.89
CA ARG A 62 -1.55 -10.07 -6.20
C ARG A 62 -1.49 -10.96 -4.97
N GLU A 63 -1.10 -10.40 -3.84
CA GLU A 63 -1.06 -11.16 -2.59
C GLU A 63 -2.44 -11.68 -2.23
N MET A 64 -3.47 -10.89 -2.50
CA MET A 64 -4.83 -11.26 -2.17
C MET A 64 -5.37 -12.40 -3.04
N GLU A 65 -4.82 -12.55 -4.25
CA GLU A 65 -5.23 -13.62 -5.16
C GLU A 65 -4.63 -14.96 -4.78
N ASP A 66 -3.54 -14.93 -4.05
CA ASP A 66 -2.87 -16.14 -3.59
C ASP A 66 -3.53 -16.63 -2.29
#